data_ddfcd0f74ba377746042afe525691775
#
_entry.id   ddfcd0f74ba377746042afe525691775
#
_cell.length_a   1.000
_cell.length_b   1.000
_cell.length_c   1.000
_cell.angle_alpha   90.00
_cell.angle_beta   90.00
_cell.angle_gamma   90.00
#
_symmetry.space_group_name_H-M   'P 1'
#
loop_
_entity.id
_entity.type
_entity.pdbx_description
1 polymer ?
#
loop_
_entity_poly.entity_id
_entity_poly.type
_entity_poly.pdbx_seq_one_letter_code
_entity_poly.pdbx_strand_id
1 'polypeptide(L)'
;MGNSENRQRFSWLVVLSVFGLLLLGSCSPSQTSTRQAASEADEEPRIVQIESKLLFTGNSFWGRYIERAARSSDDPLAFPFARLHEFDRGSYDAWITGLECPVTEKGKDLSGEYMNETLVFNCDPEFVTEFAKWFDIVTLANNHTDNMGASGFAETKELLAANGIQHFGHYDPEKLDELCEVISIPIRATYSDGATRDAALPIAMCGHHGVYRVPSKQSIDAISQYSPYLPVIAMPHSGAEYKPNSDNIKQRSYRAMIDAGAQVVLGDHPHWVQNTEVHNGKLIVYSMGNFLFDQQGSLEVIRSAAISIDMKATELDEKSVQRWLEIGETCSTYQDVCLEQIRSENLTPLDFSFEYDVVATNNRGYQPHPDKKLLKGIKQRLNWDRSMKDLQIFD
;
A
#
# COMPACT_ATOMS: atom_id res chain seq x y z
N MET A 1 -31.39 43.82 -25.14
CA MET A 1 -32.55 43.93 -24.23
C MET A 1 -32.19 43.00 -23.06
N GLY A 2 -31.79 43.41 -21.95
CA GLY A 2 -31.97 44.47 -21.02
C GLY A 2 -31.72 43.90 -19.65
N ASN A 3 -30.66 44.43 -18.98
CA ASN A 3 -30.59 44.89 -17.57
C ASN A 3 -31.16 43.97 -16.46
N SER A 4 -30.49 43.78 -15.32
CA SER A 4 -30.08 44.84 -14.36
C SER A 4 -29.14 44.27 -13.28
N GLU A 5 -28.20 45.13 -12.90
CA GLU A 5 -27.37 45.11 -11.70
C GLU A 5 -28.17 45.07 -10.41
N ASN A 6 -27.58 44.52 -9.34
CA ASN A 6 -27.81 45.04 -8.00
C ASN A 6 -26.58 44.89 -7.10
N ARG A 7 -25.87 46.01 -6.90
CA ARG A 7 -24.87 46.24 -5.85
C ARG A 7 -25.57 46.65 -4.57
N GLN A 8 -25.28 46.01 -3.45
CA GLN A 8 -25.53 46.59 -2.15
C GLN A 8 -24.21 46.79 -1.39
N ARG A 9 -23.91 48.07 -1.18
CA ARG A 9 -22.89 48.58 -0.27
C ARG A 9 -23.47 48.56 1.18
N PHE A 10 -22.66 48.18 2.15
CA PHE A 10 -22.92 48.51 3.55
C PHE A 10 -21.78 49.34 4.13
N SER A 11 -22.26 50.44 4.80
CA SER A 11 -21.46 51.55 5.31
C SER A 11 -20.84 51.26 6.66
N TRP A 12 -19.74 51.97 6.90
CA TRP A 12 -19.02 52.17 8.16
C TRP A 12 -19.82 52.97 9.16
N LEU A 13 -19.76 52.62 10.45
CA LEU A 13 -20.09 53.48 11.54
C LEU A 13 -18.94 53.51 12.55
N VAL A 14 -18.34 54.70 12.63
CA VAL A 14 -17.35 55.11 13.62
C VAL A 14 -18.14 55.64 14.83
N VAL A 15 -17.79 55.20 16.04
CA VAL A 15 -18.21 55.90 17.29
C VAL A 15 -16.98 56.23 18.11
N LEU A 16 -16.73 57.50 18.21
CA LEU A 16 -15.82 58.16 19.14
C LEU A 16 -16.57 58.54 20.42
N SER A 17 -15.99 58.33 21.60
CA SER A 17 -16.29 59.08 22.84
C SER A 17 -15.18 58.83 23.86
N VAL A 18 -14.33 59.75 24.09
CA VAL A 18 -14.26 60.87 24.99
C VAL A 18 -13.73 60.55 26.41
N PHE A 19 -12.64 61.26 26.70
CA PHE A 19 -11.81 61.41 27.88
C PHE A 19 -12.52 61.48 29.25
N GLY A 20 -11.81 60.96 30.24
CA GLY A 20 -12.00 61.32 31.67
C GLY A 20 -10.69 61.11 32.44
N LEU A 21 -9.98 62.21 32.67
CA LEU A 21 -8.84 62.32 33.60
C LEU A 21 -9.35 62.45 35.02
N LEU A 22 -8.82 61.71 35.98
CA LEU A 22 -8.78 62.12 37.40
C LEU A 22 -7.51 61.57 38.06
N LEU A 23 -6.81 62.46 38.73
CA LEU A 23 -5.52 62.35 39.37
C LEU A 23 -5.64 61.89 40.82
N LEU A 24 -4.51 61.36 41.34
CA LEU A 24 -4.01 61.39 42.73
C LEU A 24 -4.28 60.19 43.65
N GLY A 25 -3.17 59.61 44.10
CA GLY A 25 -3.14 58.79 45.31
C GLY A 25 -1.86 57.93 45.39
N SER A 26 -0.74 58.57 45.86
CA SER A 26 0.49 57.86 46.22
C SER A 26 0.28 57.04 47.49
N CYS A 27 0.51 55.75 47.41
CA CYS A 27 0.92 54.91 48.55
C CYS A 27 1.75 53.74 48.04
N SER A 28 3.02 53.73 48.34
CA SER A 28 3.89 52.56 48.16
C SER A 28 3.57 51.53 49.24
N PRO A 29 3.46 50.25 48.84
CA PRO A 29 3.84 49.17 49.74
C PRO A 29 4.86 48.26 49.06
N SER A 30 5.83 47.88 49.85
CA SER A 30 6.80 46.81 49.83
C SER A 30 6.70 45.83 48.64
N GLN A 31 7.80 45.73 47.92
CA GLN A 31 8.07 44.66 46.93
C GLN A 31 8.11 43.28 47.63
N THR A 32 7.01 42.57 47.54
CA THR A 32 7.04 41.11 47.67
C THR A 32 7.28 40.57 46.26
N SER A 33 8.48 40.08 46.05
CA SER A 33 8.89 39.33 44.84
C SER A 33 8.04 38.06 44.74
N THR A 34 6.88 38.18 44.14
CA THR A 34 6.19 37.01 43.57
C THR A 34 6.95 36.65 42.29
N ARG A 35 7.79 35.61 42.39
CA ARG A 35 8.24 34.83 41.24
C ARG A 35 6.95 34.41 40.52
N GLN A 36 6.58 35.13 39.47
CA GLN A 36 5.65 34.62 38.48
C GLN A 36 6.30 33.34 37.96
N ALA A 37 5.70 32.19 38.30
CA ALA A 37 5.88 30.98 37.54
C ALA A 37 5.56 31.37 36.09
N ALA A 38 6.56 31.27 35.23
CA ALA A 38 6.34 31.36 33.80
C ALA A 38 5.23 30.32 33.52
N SER A 39 4.09 30.79 33.01
CA SER A 39 3.11 29.89 32.43
C SER A 39 3.87 29.04 31.44
N GLU A 40 3.89 27.71 31.63
CA GLU A 40 4.16 26.80 30.54
C GLU A 40 3.18 27.25 29.45
N ALA A 41 3.71 27.91 28.42
CA ALA A 41 2.94 28.13 27.21
C ALA A 41 2.43 26.75 26.80
N ASP A 42 1.13 26.60 26.63
CA ASP A 42 0.54 25.39 26.04
C ASP A 42 1.21 25.23 24.66
N GLU A 43 2.28 24.48 24.59
CA GLU A 43 2.87 24.07 23.30
C GLU A 43 1.81 23.22 22.62
N GLU A 44 1.45 23.57 21.39
CA GLU A 44 0.54 22.75 20.60
C GLU A 44 1.07 21.30 20.49
N PRO A 45 0.21 20.30 20.68
CA PRO A 45 0.66 18.91 20.61
C PRO A 45 1.33 18.60 19.28
N ARG A 46 2.59 18.14 19.31
CA ARG A 46 3.38 17.77 18.13
C ARG A 46 3.28 16.28 17.85
N ILE A 47 3.42 15.87 16.59
CA ILE A 47 3.47 14.47 16.18
C ILE A 47 4.80 13.88 16.66
N VAL A 48 4.73 12.78 17.40
CA VAL A 48 5.91 12.08 17.98
C VAL A 48 6.11 10.69 17.41
N GLN A 49 5.09 10.12 16.75
CA GLN A 49 5.15 8.83 16.08
C GLN A 49 4.16 8.77 14.93
N ILE A 50 4.56 8.09 13.87
CA ILE A 50 3.69 7.66 12.78
C ILE A 50 3.82 6.15 12.66
N GLU A 51 2.71 5.45 12.50
CA GLU A 51 2.71 4.00 12.28
C GLU A 51 1.65 3.61 11.25
N SER A 52 1.92 2.52 10.53
CA SER A 52 0.97 1.85 9.64
C SER A 52 1.23 0.36 9.62
N LYS A 53 0.18 -0.43 9.65
CA LYS A 53 0.24 -1.88 9.55
C LYS A 53 -0.38 -2.35 8.25
N LEU A 54 0.44 -2.92 7.38
CA LEU A 54 0.06 -3.34 6.04
C LEU A 54 0.05 -4.88 5.94
N LEU A 55 -0.93 -5.43 5.20
CA LEU A 55 -0.96 -6.86 4.85
C LEU A 55 -0.74 -7.05 3.36
N PHE A 56 0.36 -7.70 3.00
CA PHE A 56 0.67 -8.06 1.62
C PHE A 56 0.31 -9.53 1.37
N THR A 57 -0.44 -9.79 0.31
CA THR A 57 -0.87 -11.13 -0.09
C THR A 57 -0.36 -11.47 -1.50
N GLY A 58 -0.28 -12.76 -1.79
CA GLY A 58 0.15 -13.25 -3.10
C GLY A 58 -0.91 -13.09 -4.20
N ASN A 59 -0.82 -13.91 -5.25
CA ASN A 59 -1.67 -13.84 -6.44
C ASN A 59 -3.16 -13.88 -6.10
N SER A 60 -3.92 -12.93 -6.63
CA SER A 60 -5.38 -12.87 -6.55
C SER A 60 -6.01 -12.87 -7.93
N PHE A 61 -6.96 -13.80 -8.11
CA PHE A 61 -7.69 -14.06 -9.35
C PHE A 61 -9.04 -14.68 -8.99
N TRP A 62 -10.15 -14.22 -9.57
CA TRP A 62 -11.49 -14.76 -9.26
C TRP A 62 -12.28 -15.25 -10.48
N GLY A 63 -11.63 -15.48 -11.62
CA GLY A 63 -12.23 -16.08 -12.82
C GLY A 63 -12.27 -17.60 -12.77
N ARG A 64 -12.56 -18.23 -13.90
CA ARG A 64 -12.56 -19.68 -14.16
C ARG A 64 -13.39 -20.47 -13.13
N TYR A 65 -12.72 -21.35 -12.37
CA TYR A 65 -13.37 -22.26 -11.43
C TYR A 65 -13.88 -21.55 -10.17
N ILE A 66 -13.27 -20.43 -9.77
CA ILE A 66 -13.75 -19.62 -8.65
C ILE A 66 -15.10 -19.00 -9.01
N GLU A 67 -15.19 -18.33 -10.16
CA GLU A 67 -16.44 -17.74 -10.62
C GLU A 67 -17.55 -18.80 -10.76
N ARG A 68 -17.24 -19.96 -11.37
CA ARG A 68 -18.21 -21.06 -11.47
C ARG A 68 -18.71 -21.52 -10.10
N ALA A 69 -17.82 -21.70 -9.13
CA ALA A 69 -18.19 -22.07 -7.77
C ALA A 69 -19.02 -20.97 -7.10
N ALA A 70 -18.62 -19.72 -7.26
CA ALA A 70 -19.31 -18.55 -6.76
C ALA A 70 -20.75 -18.44 -7.31
N ARG A 71 -20.93 -18.56 -8.63
CA ARG A 71 -22.24 -18.52 -9.28
C ARG A 71 -23.18 -19.65 -8.84
N SER A 72 -22.66 -20.72 -8.24
CA SER A 72 -23.42 -21.85 -7.69
C SER A 72 -23.68 -21.72 -6.19
N SER A 73 -23.21 -20.69 -5.53
CA SER A 73 -23.40 -20.43 -4.10
C SER A 73 -24.63 -19.57 -3.82
N ASP A 74 -25.02 -19.47 -2.54
CA ASP A 74 -26.16 -18.64 -2.11
C ASP A 74 -25.86 -17.13 -2.22
N ASP A 75 -24.58 -16.73 -2.13
CA ASP A 75 -24.13 -15.36 -2.30
C ASP A 75 -22.94 -15.33 -3.26
N PRO A 76 -23.20 -15.25 -4.57
CA PRO A 76 -22.16 -15.37 -5.60
C PRO A 76 -21.04 -14.35 -5.48
N LEU A 77 -21.36 -13.09 -5.23
CA LEU A 77 -20.35 -12.03 -5.24
C LEU A 77 -19.47 -12.05 -4.00
N ALA A 78 -20.03 -12.40 -2.84
CA ALA A 78 -19.28 -12.53 -1.60
C ALA A 78 -18.52 -13.86 -1.47
N PHE A 79 -18.87 -14.88 -2.23
CA PHE A 79 -18.34 -16.24 -2.08
C PHE A 79 -16.80 -16.32 -2.02
N PRO A 80 -16.02 -15.73 -2.95
CA PRO A 80 -14.56 -15.83 -2.93
C PRO A 80 -13.93 -15.15 -1.70
N PHE A 81 -14.64 -14.19 -1.12
CA PHE A 81 -14.18 -13.32 -0.04
C PHE A 81 -14.77 -13.69 1.31
N ALA A 82 -15.66 -14.69 1.36
CA ALA A 82 -16.49 -15.00 2.52
C ALA A 82 -15.71 -15.28 3.81
N ARG A 83 -14.47 -15.77 3.71
CA ARG A 83 -13.62 -16.09 4.86
C ARG A 83 -12.50 -15.07 5.14
N LEU A 84 -12.44 -13.96 4.39
CA LEU A 84 -11.43 -12.94 4.63
C LEU A 84 -11.59 -12.24 5.99
N HIS A 85 -12.80 -12.22 6.55
CA HIS A 85 -13.05 -11.71 7.91
C HIS A 85 -12.22 -12.43 8.99
N GLU A 86 -11.78 -13.68 8.74
CA GLU A 86 -10.96 -14.46 9.68
C GLU A 86 -9.52 -13.90 9.81
N PHE A 87 -9.07 -13.00 8.92
CA PHE A 87 -7.78 -12.32 9.02
C PHE A 87 -7.78 -11.09 9.92
N ASP A 88 -8.92 -10.74 10.53
CA ASP A 88 -9.07 -9.53 11.33
C ASP A 88 -8.69 -8.26 10.54
N ARG A 89 -9.51 -7.93 9.50
CA ARG A 89 -9.28 -6.78 8.61
C ARG A 89 -8.98 -5.48 9.37
N GLY A 90 -9.64 -5.28 10.50
CA GLY A 90 -9.50 -4.07 11.32
C GLY A 90 -8.16 -3.94 12.04
N SER A 91 -7.32 -4.98 12.05
CA SER A 91 -5.97 -4.93 12.60
C SER A 91 -4.92 -4.43 11.59
N TYR A 92 -5.32 -4.14 10.36
CA TYR A 92 -4.47 -3.63 9.29
C TYR A 92 -5.02 -2.35 8.72
N ASP A 93 -4.15 -1.40 8.43
CA ASP A 93 -4.51 -0.12 7.84
C ASP A 93 -4.77 -0.25 6.33
N ALA A 94 -4.02 -1.09 5.63
CA ALA A 94 -4.28 -1.42 4.23
C ALA A 94 -3.92 -2.88 3.89
N TRP A 95 -4.65 -3.46 2.89
CA TRP A 95 -4.35 -4.75 2.30
C TRP A 95 -3.93 -4.59 0.85
N ILE A 96 -2.84 -5.27 0.49
CA ILE A 96 -2.20 -5.19 -0.82
C ILE A 96 -2.11 -6.58 -1.45
N THR A 97 -2.40 -6.71 -2.76
CA THR A 97 -2.31 -8.00 -3.47
C THR A 97 -1.79 -7.86 -4.91
N GLY A 98 -1.30 -8.96 -5.48
CA GLY A 98 -1.02 -9.05 -6.91
C GLY A 98 -2.27 -9.46 -7.68
N LEU A 99 -2.80 -8.61 -8.56
CA LEU A 99 -3.94 -8.95 -9.42
C LEU A 99 -3.47 -9.70 -10.66
N GLU A 100 -3.95 -10.93 -10.86
CA GLU A 100 -3.50 -11.82 -11.95
C GLU A 100 -4.56 -11.97 -13.05
N CYS A 101 -5.29 -10.91 -13.34
CA CYS A 101 -6.25 -10.83 -14.42
C CYS A 101 -6.54 -9.37 -14.77
N PRO A 102 -6.94 -9.07 -16.01
CA PRO A 102 -7.70 -7.85 -16.27
C PRO A 102 -9.11 -8.00 -15.68
N VAL A 103 -9.72 -6.89 -15.35
CA VAL A 103 -11.11 -6.81 -14.89
C VAL A 103 -11.89 -6.05 -15.95
N THR A 104 -12.64 -6.78 -16.80
CA THR A 104 -13.27 -6.15 -17.96
C THR A 104 -14.62 -6.76 -18.31
N GLU A 105 -15.54 -5.91 -18.80
CA GLU A 105 -16.80 -6.34 -19.41
C GLU A 105 -16.55 -7.15 -20.68
N LYS A 106 -15.50 -6.82 -21.44
CA LYS A 106 -15.13 -7.53 -22.68
C LYS A 106 -14.85 -9.01 -22.45
N GLY A 107 -14.29 -9.37 -21.31
CA GLY A 107 -13.94 -10.75 -20.97
C GLY A 107 -15.03 -11.49 -20.17
N LYS A 108 -16.15 -10.84 -19.85
CA LYS A 108 -17.19 -11.37 -18.94
C LYS A 108 -17.81 -12.70 -19.43
N ASP A 109 -17.95 -12.87 -20.75
CA ASP A 109 -18.54 -14.08 -21.33
C ASP A 109 -17.53 -15.21 -21.62
N LEU A 110 -16.27 -15.05 -21.22
CA LEU A 110 -15.27 -16.10 -21.39
C LEU A 110 -15.56 -17.26 -20.45
N SER A 111 -15.75 -18.47 -21.03
CA SER A 111 -15.96 -19.66 -20.17
C SER A 111 -14.70 -20.05 -19.41
N GLY A 112 -14.86 -20.67 -18.25
CA GLY A 112 -13.74 -21.19 -17.46
C GLY A 112 -12.91 -22.22 -18.25
N GLU A 113 -13.53 -23.02 -19.11
CA GLU A 113 -12.87 -23.97 -20.00
C GLU A 113 -11.99 -23.24 -21.02
N TYR A 114 -12.50 -22.21 -21.69
CA TYR A 114 -11.73 -21.40 -22.63
C TYR A 114 -10.52 -20.75 -21.93
N MET A 115 -10.71 -20.11 -20.78
CA MET A 115 -9.63 -19.51 -20.01
C MET A 115 -8.57 -20.54 -19.56
N ASN A 116 -8.99 -21.78 -19.26
CA ASN A 116 -8.09 -22.85 -18.88
C ASN A 116 -7.28 -23.38 -20.07
N GLU A 117 -7.88 -23.49 -21.25
CA GLU A 117 -7.22 -23.99 -22.46
C GLU A 117 -6.25 -22.97 -23.08
N THR A 118 -6.63 -21.70 -23.05
CA THR A 118 -5.89 -20.61 -23.72
C THR A 118 -4.96 -19.85 -22.80
N LEU A 119 -5.13 -19.94 -21.48
CA LEU A 119 -4.50 -19.10 -20.46
C LEU A 119 -4.77 -17.60 -20.67
N VAL A 120 -5.89 -17.27 -21.31
CA VAL A 120 -6.39 -15.90 -21.45
C VAL A 120 -7.39 -15.65 -20.34
N PHE A 121 -6.97 -14.90 -19.32
CA PHE A 121 -7.75 -14.68 -18.11
C PHE A 121 -8.61 -13.41 -18.20
N ASN A 122 -9.69 -13.43 -17.47
CA ASN A 122 -10.49 -12.25 -17.10
C ASN A 122 -11.11 -12.48 -15.73
N CYS A 123 -11.25 -11.43 -14.98
CA CYS A 123 -12.01 -11.38 -13.75
C CYS A 123 -13.30 -10.60 -14.01
N ASP A 124 -14.46 -11.17 -13.64
CA ASP A 124 -15.74 -10.51 -13.85
C ASP A 124 -15.83 -9.23 -13.00
N PRO A 125 -16.11 -8.07 -13.61
CA PRO A 125 -16.19 -6.78 -12.92
C PRO A 125 -17.28 -6.70 -11.85
N GLU A 126 -18.31 -7.55 -11.88
CA GLU A 126 -19.34 -7.59 -10.84
C GLU A 126 -18.79 -7.85 -9.44
N PHE A 127 -17.64 -8.53 -9.34
CA PHE A 127 -17.00 -8.84 -8.05
C PHE A 127 -16.17 -7.68 -7.46
N VAL A 128 -15.85 -6.65 -8.23
CA VAL A 128 -14.91 -5.59 -7.82
C VAL A 128 -15.38 -4.87 -6.55
N THR A 129 -16.68 -4.58 -6.42
CA THR A 129 -17.22 -3.91 -5.24
C THR A 129 -17.07 -4.76 -3.96
N GLU A 130 -17.20 -6.09 -4.07
CA GLU A 130 -16.93 -6.98 -2.93
C GLU A 130 -15.44 -7.10 -2.64
N PHE A 131 -14.59 -7.17 -3.67
CA PHE A 131 -13.14 -7.17 -3.55
C PHE A 131 -12.63 -5.91 -2.86
N ALA A 132 -13.16 -4.72 -3.21
CA ALA A 132 -12.82 -3.43 -2.64
C ALA A 132 -13.13 -3.29 -1.13
N LYS A 133 -13.95 -4.15 -0.55
CA LYS A 133 -14.17 -4.18 0.91
C LYS A 133 -12.95 -4.71 1.68
N TRP A 134 -12.05 -5.39 0.97
CA TRP A 134 -10.89 -6.07 1.54
C TRP A 134 -9.57 -5.48 1.10
N PHE A 135 -9.40 -5.20 -0.18
CA PHE A 135 -8.14 -4.76 -0.77
C PHE A 135 -8.19 -3.28 -1.15
N ASP A 136 -7.20 -2.56 -0.69
CA ASP A 136 -7.05 -1.11 -0.90
C ASP A 136 -6.09 -0.80 -2.06
N ILE A 137 -5.15 -1.71 -2.33
CA ILE A 137 -4.07 -1.49 -3.28
C ILE A 137 -3.77 -2.78 -4.05
N VAL A 138 -3.54 -2.67 -5.37
CA VAL A 138 -3.14 -3.82 -6.19
C VAL A 138 -1.93 -3.50 -7.08
N THR A 139 -1.06 -4.51 -7.28
CA THR A 139 -0.08 -4.42 -8.38
C THR A 139 -0.68 -5.00 -9.66
N LEU A 140 -0.48 -4.30 -10.78
CA LEU A 140 -0.88 -4.71 -12.13
C LEU A 140 0.32 -5.22 -12.95
N ALA A 141 1.51 -5.27 -12.37
CA ALA A 141 2.71 -5.83 -13.00
C ALA A 141 2.64 -7.36 -13.03
N ASN A 142 1.90 -7.90 -13.99
CA ASN A 142 1.58 -9.31 -14.09
C ASN A 142 1.50 -9.76 -15.57
N ASN A 143 1.74 -11.05 -15.84
CA ASN A 143 1.69 -11.62 -17.18
C ASN A 143 0.28 -11.89 -17.70
N HIS A 144 -0.75 -11.64 -16.92
CA HIS A 144 -2.15 -11.83 -17.30
C HIS A 144 -2.97 -10.55 -17.34
N THR A 145 -2.48 -9.42 -16.82
CA THR A 145 -3.26 -8.18 -16.78
C THR A 145 -3.48 -7.54 -18.16
N ASP A 146 -2.74 -7.96 -19.19
CA ASP A 146 -2.93 -7.56 -20.59
C ASP A 146 -3.76 -8.53 -21.43
N ASN A 147 -4.34 -9.58 -20.87
CA ASN A 147 -5.04 -10.62 -21.65
C ASN A 147 -6.24 -10.08 -22.45
N MET A 148 -6.80 -8.95 -22.07
CA MET A 148 -7.83 -8.24 -22.84
C MET A 148 -7.25 -7.07 -23.66
N GLY A 149 -5.92 -7.02 -23.81
CA GLY A 149 -5.17 -5.98 -24.53
C GLY A 149 -5.13 -4.64 -23.78
N ALA A 150 -4.51 -3.64 -24.40
CA ALA A 150 -4.31 -2.34 -23.77
C ALA A 150 -5.63 -1.65 -23.34
N SER A 151 -6.71 -1.84 -24.09
CA SER A 151 -8.03 -1.30 -23.71
C SER A 151 -8.60 -1.98 -22.46
N GLY A 152 -8.41 -3.31 -22.33
CA GLY A 152 -8.82 -4.04 -21.11
C GLY A 152 -7.98 -3.67 -19.90
N PHE A 153 -6.69 -3.40 -20.09
CA PHE A 153 -5.83 -2.89 -19.03
C PHE A 153 -6.27 -1.50 -18.55
N ALA A 154 -6.61 -0.59 -19.48
CA ALA A 154 -7.15 0.72 -19.15
C ALA A 154 -8.49 0.62 -18.40
N GLU A 155 -9.44 -0.20 -18.90
CA GLU A 155 -10.72 -0.47 -18.22
C GLU A 155 -10.51 -1.03 -16.81
N THR A 156 -9.54 -1.93 -16.61
CA THR A 156 -9.18 -2.45 -15.30
C THR A 156 -8.77 -1.33 -14.35
N LYS A 157 -7.87 -0.42 -14.78
CA LYS A 157 -7.45 0.73 -13.96
C LYS A 157 -8.64 1.64 -13.58
N GLU A 158 -9.52 1.93 -14.54
CA GLU A 158 -10.70 2.75 -14.30
C GLU A 158 -11.67 2.12 -13.31
N LEU A 159 -11.92 0.80 -13.41
CA LEU A 159 -12.82 0.07 -12.51
C LEU A 159 -12.23 -0.01 -11.08
N LEU A 160 -10.93 -0.24 -10.94
CA LEU A 160 -10.25 -0.23 -9.64
C LEU A 160 -10.36 1.15 -8.99
N ALA A 161 -10.01 2.22 -9.71
CA ALA A 161 -10.08 3.58 -9.21
C ALA A 161 -11.52 4.00 -8.83
N ALA A 162 -12.51 3.63 -9.65
CA ALA A 162 -13.93 3.89 -9.36
C ALA A 162 -14.44 3.20 -8.08
N ASN A 163 -13.77 2.14 -7.63
CA ASN A 163 -14.05 1.43 -6.38
C ASN A 163 -13.09 1.80 -5.24
N GLY A 164 -12.27 2.85 -5.39
CA GLY A 164 -11.35 3.34 -4.37
C GLY A 164 -10.09 2.50 -4.18
N ILE A 165 -9.77 1.61 -5.13
CA ILE A 165 -8.58 0.77 -5.10
C ILE A 165 -7.46 1.47 -5.84
N GLN A 166 -6.36 1.78 -5.14
CA GLN A 166 -5.15 2.31 -5.75
C GLN A 166 -4.39 1.19 -6.48
N HIS A 167 -3.66 1.53 -7.51
CA HIS A 167 -2.89 0.54 -8.28
C HIS A 167 -1.52 1.09 -8.68
N PHE A 168 -0.60 0.18 -8.95
CA PHE A 168 0.74 0.48 -9.44
C PHE A 168 1.27 -0.67 -10.31
N GLY A 169 2.33 -0.39 -11.08
CA GLY A 169 2.95 -1.37 -11.96
C GLY A 169 2.20 -1.57 -13.28
N HIS A 170 2.93 -2.05 -14.26
CA HIS A 170 2.43 -2.24 -15.62
C HIS A 170 2.81 -3.63 -16.16
N TYR A 171 1.94 -4.24 -16.99
CA TYR A 171 2.23 -5.53 -17.63
C TYR A 171 3.44 -5.46 -18.58
N ASP A 172 3.69 -4.31 -19.20
CA ASP A 172 4.87 -4.08 -20.01
C ASP A 172 6.01 -3.50 -19.15
N PRO A 173 7.09 -4.24 -18.91
CA PRO A 173 8.19 -3.78 -18.06
C PRO A 173 9.01 -2.64 -18.69
N GLU A 174 8.75 -2.26 -19.94
CA GLU A 174 9.39 -1.13 -20.63
C GLU A 174 8.61 0.18 -20.47
N LYS A 175 7.43 0.16 -19.86
CA LYS A 175 6.67 1.34 -19.48
C LYS A 175 7.23 1.93 -18.17
N LEU A 176 8.44 2.48 -18.24
CA LEU A 176 9.24 2.90 -17.08
C LEU A 176 8.54 3.95 -16.20
N ASP A 177 7.68 4.76 -16.79
CA ASP A 177 6.87 5.79 -16.15
C ASP A 177 5.64 5.25 -15.41
N GLU A 178 5.25 3.99 -15.66
CA GLU A 178 4.11 3.33 -15.02
C GLU A 178 4.53 2.15 -14.09
N LEU A 179 5.83 1.92 -13.87
CA LEU A 179 6.30 0.84 -13.01
C LEU A 179 6.14 1.16 -11.52
N CYS A 180 6.34 2.41 -11.15
CA CYS A 180 6.25 2.89 -9.77
C CYS A 180 5.22 4.01 -9.68
N GLU A 181 4.45 3.99 -8.58
CA GLU A 181 3.47 5.03 -8.27
C GLU A 181 3.63 5.50 -6.83
N VAL A 182 3.24 6.75 -6.59
CA VAL A 182 3.05 7.25 -5.22
C VAL A 182 1.70 6.79 -4.73
N ILE A 183 1.70 5.96 -3.71
CA ILE A 183 0.50 5.40 -3.08
C ILE A 183 0.27 6.11 -1.76
N SER A 184 -0.95 6.55 -1.52
CA SER A 184 -1.37 7.10 -0.22
C SER A 184 -1.81 5.96 0.70
N ILE A 185 -1.09 5.71 1.78
CA ILE A 185 -1.45 4.69 2.76
C ILE A 185 -2.07 5.34 4.00
N PRO A 186 -3.09 4.72 4.62
CA PRO A 186 -3.58 5.14 5.91
C PRO A 186 -2.49 4.95 6.98
N ILE A 187 -2.38 5.91 7.90
CA ILE A 187 -1.46 5.86 9.03
C ILE A 187 -2.16 6.32 10.31
N ARG A 188 -1.58 5.98 11.44
CA ARG A 188 -1.92 6.54 12.76
C ARG A 188 -0.80 7.45 13.24
N ALA A 189 -1.11 8.74 13.47
CA ALA A 189 -0.21 9.71 14.07
C ALA A 189 -0.48 9.81 15.57
N THR A 190 0.57 9.64 16.40
CA THR A 190 0.53 9.84 17.85
C THR A 190 1.13 11.19 18.19
N TYR A 191 0.45 11.97 19.02
CA TYR A 191 0.84 13.30 19.47
C TYR A 191 1.50 13.27 20.85
N SER A 192 2.24 14.32 21.18
CA SER A 192 2.96 14.45 22.47
C SER A 192 2.07 14.47 23.72
N ASP A 193 0.78 14.78 23.56
CA ASP A 193 -0.25 14.71 24.61
C ASP A 193 -0.87 13.30 24.75
N GLY A 194 -0.45 12.34 23.93
CA GLY A 194 -0.95 10.97 23.88
C GLY A 194 -2.19 10.78 22.98
N ALA A 195 -2.69 11.84 22.34
CA ALA A 195 -3.78 11.72 21.38
C ALA A 195 -3.30 10.97 20.12
N THR A 196 -4.21 10.23 19.47
CA THR A 196 -3.96 9.58 18.19
C THR A 196 -4.95 10.08 17.14
N ARG A 197 -4.49 10.25 15.90
CA ARG A 197 -5.32 10.66 14.76
C ARG A 197 -4.96 9.83 13.55
N ASP A 198 -5.99 9.45 12.80
CA ASP A 198 -5.81 8.83 11.49
C ASP A 198 -5.46 9.92 10.47
N ALA A 199 -4.55 9.59 9.57
CA ALA A 199 -4.09 10.46 8.49
C ALA A 199 -3.66 9.60 7.30
N ALA A 200 -3.11 10.21 6.26
CA ALA A 200 -2.56 9.53 5.11
C ALA A 200 -1.10 9.91 4.89
N LEU A 201 -0.32 8.98 4.37
CA LEU A 201 1.09 9.18 4.08
C LEU A 201 1.44 8.69 2.67
N PRO A 202 2.20 9.45 1.86
CA PRO A 202 2.67 8.97 0.58
C PRO A 202 3.86 8.01 0.77
N ILE A 203 3.79 6.85 0.12
CA ILE A 203 4.92 5.92 -0.07
C ILE A 203 5.05 5.60 -1.55
N ALA A 204 6.18 5.07 -1.99
CA ALA A 204 6.30 4.58 -3.35
C ALA A 204 6.10 3.06 -3.40
N MET A 205 5.30 2.60 -4.36
CA MET A 205 5.18 1.17 -4.67
C MET A 205 5.57 0.91 -6.12
N CYS A 206 6.40 -0.10 -6.36
CA CYS A 206 6.93 -0.44 -7.68
C CYS A 206 6.58 -1.87 -8.06
N GLY A 207 5.91 -2.07 -9.21
CA GLY A 207 5.59 -3.37 -9.77
C GLY A 207 6.48 -3.68 -10.98
N HIS A 208 7.11 -4.86 -11.00
CA HIS A 208 8.01 -5.28 -12.08
C HIS A 208 7.59 -6.63 -12.64
N HIS A 209 7.00 -6.65 -13.82
CA HIS A 209 6.72 -7.89 -14.53
C HIS A 209 8.00 -8.46 -15.16
N GLY A 210 8.32 -9.71 -14.84
CA GLY A 210 9.55 -10.37 -15.27
C GLY A 210 9.37 -11.84 -15.66
N VAL A 211 8.18 -12.25 -16.11
CA VAL A 211 7.91 -13.66 -16.49
C VAL A 211 8.53 -14.01 -17.83
N TYR A 212 8.33 -13.20 -18.86
CA TYR A 212 8.81 -13.46 -20.21
C TYR A 212 10.20 -12.88 -20.47
N ARG A 213 10.63 -11.94 -19.65
CA ARG A 213 11.97 -11.34 -19.68
C ARG A 213 12.40 -10.89 -18.29
N VAL A 214 13.70 -10.91 -18.06
CA VAL A 214 14.27 -10.35 -16.83
C VAL A 214 14.07 -8.83 -16.85
N PRO A 215 13.62 -8.19 -15.75
CA PRO A 215 13.56 -6.74 -15.67
C PRO A 215 14.89 -6.11 -16.06
N SER A 216 14.86 -5.13 -16.94
CA SER A 216 16.07 -4.44 -17.41
C SER A 216 16.67 -3.60 -16.28
N LYS A 217 17.94 -3.21 -16.43
CA LYS A 217 18.54 -2.27 -15.47
C LYS A 217 17.74 -0.96 -15.39
N GLN A 218 17.25 -0.44 -16.52
CA GLN A 218 16.44 0.78 -16.55
C GLN A 218 15.13 0.62 -15.81
N SER A 219 14.47 -0.54 -15.96
CA SER A 219 13.26 -0.89 -15.23
C SER A 219 13.51 -0.91 -13.71
N ILE A 220 14.62 -1.50 -13.27
CA ILE A 220 14.99 -1.52 -11.84
C ILE A 220 15.40 -0.14 -11.35
N ASP A 221 16.14 0.63 -12.14
CA ASP A 221 16.57 1.98 -11.81
C ASP A 221 15.39 2.97 -11.63
N ALA A 222 14.18 2.65 -12.13
CA ALA A 222 12.97 3.44 -11.85
C ALA A 222 12.75 3.62 -10.34
N ILE A 223 13.09 2.64 -9.51
CA ILE A 223 13.05 2.70 -8.04
C ILE A 223 13.86 3.90 -7.51
N SER A 224 15.04 4.15 -8.10
CA SER A 224 15.94 5.23 -7.68
C SER A 224 15.37 6.65 -7.90
N GLN A 225 14.27 6.78 -8.65
CA GLN A 225 13.59 8.06 -8.82
C GLN A 225 12.74 8.44 -7.61
N TYR A 226 12.34 7.46 -6.79
CA TYR A 226 11.48 7.61 -5.62
C TYR A 226 12.25 7.48 -4.31
N SER A 227 13.19 6.56 -4.22
CA SER A 227 13.89 6.20 -2.99
C SER A 227 14.66 7.34 -2.29
N PRO A 228 15.10 8.43 -2.95
CA PRO A 228 15.65 9.60 -2.26
C PRO A 228 14.63 10.38 -1.43
N TYR A 229 13.33 10.19 -1.68
CA TYR A 229 12.25 11.00 -1.10
C TYR A 229 11.28 10.17 -0.24
N LEU A 230 11.00 8.93 -0.64
CA LEU A 230 9.95 8.08 -0.09
C LEU A 230 10.48 6.69 0.24
N PRO A 231 9.95 6.00 1.27
CA PRO A 231 10.14 4.57 1.39
C PRO A 231 9.54 3.86 0.17
N VAL A 232 10.29 2.91 -0.41
CA VAL A 232 9.87 2.18 -1.62
C VAL A 232 9.62 0.72 -1.29
N ILE A 233 8.44 0.20 -1.63
CA ILE A 233 8.10 -1.22 -1.57
C ILE A 233 8.03 -1.76 -3.00
N ALA A 234 8.81 -2.80 -3.32
CA ALA A 234 8.77 -3.42 -4.64
C ALA A 234 8.01 -4.75 -4.61
N MET A 235 7.07 -4.93 -5.55
CA MET A 235 6.29 -6.15 -5.74
C MET A 235 6.50 -6.72 -7.16
N PRO A 236 7.62 -7.42 -7.40
CA PRO A 236 7.88 -8.02 -8.69
C PRO A 236 7.14 -9.35 -8.87
N HIS A 237 6.65 -9.57 -10.11
CA HIS A 237 5.98 -10.80 -10.55
C HIS A 237 6.87 -11.55 -11.56
N SER A 238 7.60 -12.59 -11.12
CA SER A 238 8.62 -13.23 -11.95
C SER A 238 9.08 -14.60 -11.44
N GLY A 239 9.85 -15.28 -12.28
CA GLY A 239 10.52 -16.56 -11.98
C GLY A 239 9.83 -17.75 -12.62
N ALA A 240 10.26 -18.96 -12.24
CA ALA A 240 9.67 -20.20 -12.74
C ALA A 240 8.53 -20.68 -11.84
N GLU A 241 7.42 -21.08 -12.46
CA GLU A 241 6.27 -21.65 -11.76
C GLU A 241 6.59 -22.96 -11.05
N TYR A 242 5.88 -23.24 -9.96
CA TYR A 242 5.87 -24.50 -9.22
C TYR A 242 7.27 -24.94 -8.75
N LYS A 243 8.13 -23.98 -8.42
CA LYS A 243 9.45 -24.23 -7.84
C LYS A 243 9.48 -23.82 -6.37
N PRO A 244 10.10 -24.65 -5.49
CA PRO A 244 10.13 -24.36 -4.06
C PRO A 244 11.14 -23.27 -3.67
N ASN A 245 12.09 -22.95 -4.53
CA ASN A 245 13.13 -21.95 -4.28
C ASN A 245 13.29 -21.02 -5.48
N SER A 246 13.71 -19.80 -5.20
CA SER A 246 14.12 -18.84 -6.22
C SER A 246 15.38 -19.31 -6.98
N ASP A 247 15.45 -19.02 -8.27
CA ASP A 247 16.64 -19.22 -9.07
C ASP A 247 17.61 -18.03 -8.99
N ASN A 248 18.82 -18.22 -9.52
CA ASN A 248 19.86 -17.20 -9.49
C ASN A 248 19.51 -15.93 -10.30
N ILE A 249 18.65 -16.03 -11.32
CA ILE A 249 18.25 -14.88 -12.13
C ILE A 249 17.32 -14.00 -11.30
N LYS A 250 16.30 -14.61 -10.71
CA LYS A 250 15.35 -13.95 -9.82
C LYS A 250 16.07 -13.31 -8.61
N GLN A 251 17.02 -14.05 -7.98
CA GLN A 251 17.80 -13.54 -6.86
C GLN A 251 18.59 -12.28 -7.24
N ARG A 252 19.31 -12.29 -8.37
CA ARG A 252 20.04 -11.10 -8.83
C ARG A 252 19.13 -9.92 -9.09
N SER A 253 17.98 -10.14 -9.73
CA SER A 253 17.01 -9.08 -10.02
C SER A 253 16.45 -8.45 -8.76
N TYR A 254 16.05 -9.27 -7.76
CA TYR A 254 15.45 -8.75 -6.52
C TYR A 254 16.48 -8.06 -5.62
N ARG A 255 17.73 -8.56 -5.56
CA ARG A 255 18.83 -7.84 -4.89
C ARG A 255 19.09 -6.48 -5.53
N ALA A 256 19.09 -6.42 -6.87
CA ALA A 256 19.25 -5.15 -7.57
C ALA A 256 18.13 -4.14 -7.28
N MET A 257 16.91 -4.59 -6.99
CA MET A 257 15.82 -3.70 -6.53
C MET A 257 16.13 -3.10 -5.15
N ILE A 258 16.67 -3.90 -4.22
CA ILE A 258 17.18 -3.39 -2.93
C ILE A 258 18.32 -2.39 -3.16
N ASP A 259 19.29 -2.73 -4.03
CA ASP A 259 20.43 -1.86 -4.33
C ASP A 259 19.99 -0.53 -4.99
N ALA A 260 18.85 -0.51 -5.70
CA ALA A 260 18.22 0.68 -6.25
C ALA A 260 17.43 1.51 -5.22
N GLY A 261 17.28 1.01 -3.98
CA GLY A 261 16.70 1.75 -2.87
C GLY A 261 15.36 1.24 -2.34
N ALA A 262 14.88 0.06 -2.78
CA ALA A 262 13.70 -0.56 -2.17
C ALA A 262 13.98 -0.95 -0.71
N GLN A 263 13.03 -0.68 0.19
CA GLN A 263 13.08 -1.05 1.60
C GLN A 263 12.71 -2.52 1.83
N VAL A 264 11.87 -3.07 0.96
CA VAL A 264 11.46 -4.47 0.97
C VAL A 264 11.08 -4.90 -0.44
N VAL A 265 11.30 -6.18 -0.77
CA VAL A 265 10.87 -6.79 -2.03
C VAL A 265 9.98 -7.98 -1.73
N LEU A 266 8.73 -7.95 -2.22
CA LEU A 266 7.72 -8.98 -2.02
C LEU A 266 7.32 -9.58 -3.36
N GLY A 267 7.88 -10.74 -3.68
CA GLY A 267 7.71 -11.38 -4.97
C GLY A 267 6.46 -12.24 -5.09
N ASP A 268 6.09 -12.46 -6.35
CA ASP A 268 4.95 -13.29 -6.72
C ASP A 268 5.22 -14.07 -8.04
N HIS A 269 4.21 -14.68 -8.67
CA HIS A 269 4.19 -15.50 -9.88
C HIS A 269 4.38 -17.01 -9.67
N PRO A 270 5.35 -17.56 -8.92
CA PRO A 270 5.59 -19.00 -8.90
C PRO A 270 4.42 -19.88 -8.46
N HIS A 271 3.31 -19.32 -8.02
CA HIS A 271 2.14 -20.00 -7.40
C HIS A 271 2.47 -20.81 -6.15
N TRP A 272 3.72 -20.97 -5.82
CA TRP A 272 4.25 -21.61 -4.63
C TRP A 272 5.00 -20.59 -3.77
N VAL A 273 4.89 -20.75 -2.46
CA VAL A 273 5.75 -20.01 -1.53
C VAL A 273 7.22 -20.39 -1.79
N GLN A 274 8.07 -19.38 -1.94
CA GLN A 274 9.52 -19.54 -2.08
C GLN A 274 10.25 -18.96 -0.86
N ASN A 275 11.55 -19.20 -0.79
CA ASN A 275 12.42 -18.74 0.28
C ASN A 275 12.47 -17.23 0.42
N THR A 276 12.99 -16.76 1.55
CA THR A 276 13.36 -15.37 1.82
C THR A 276 14.87 -15.21 1.87
N GLU A 277 15.32 -13.97 1.79
CA GLU A 277 16.72 -13.56 1.94
C GLU A 277 16.78 -12.17 2.59
N VAL A 278 17.87 -11.87 3.28
CA VAL A 278 18.22 -10.50 3.69
C VAL A 278 19.41 -10.03 2.85
N HIS A 279 19.23 -8.91 2.16
CA HIS A 279 20.25 -8.27 1.34
C HIS A 279 20.41 -6.82 1.77
N ASN A 280 21.63 -6.42 2.19
CA ASN A 280 21.93 -5.08 2.70
C ASN A 280 20.96 -4.64 3.83
N GLY A 281 20.63 -5.55 4.78
CA GLY A 281 19.72 -5.28 5.89
C GLY A 281 18.24 -5.18 5.51
N LYS A 282 17.86 -5.55 4.28
CA LYS A 282 16.49 -5.45 3.78
C LYS A 282 15.93 -6.83 3.42
N LEU A 283 14.65 -7.06 3.71
CA LEU A 283 13.98 -8.34 3.46
C LEU A 283 13.59 -8.49 1.99
N ILE A 284 13.87 -9.66 1.45
CA ILE A 284 13.38 -10.15 0.17
C ILE A 284 12.54 -11.40 0.42
N VAL A 285 11.28 -11.39 0.00
CA VAL A 285 10.40 -12.56 -0.10
C VAL A 285 10.30 -12.93 -1.57
N TYR A 286 10.81 -14.09 -1.96
CA TYR A 286 10.86 -14.44 -3.38
C TYR A 286 9.51 -14.83 -3.99
N SER A 287 8.61 -15.42 -3.21
CA SER A 287 7.21 -15.62 -3.61
C SER A 287 6.33 -15.85 -2.39
N MET A 288 5.20 -15.16 -2.36
CA MET A 288 4.14 -15.35 -1.37
C MET A 288 3.19 -16.50 -1.74
N GLY A 289 3.16 -16.95 -3.02
CA GLY A 289 2.26 -17.99 -3.53
C GLY A 289 0.85 -17.48 -3.83
N ASN A 290 -0.09 -18.39 -4.05
CA ASN A 290 -1.49 -18.07 -4.36
C ASN A 290 -2.27 -17.65 -3.13
N PHE A 291 -2.84 -16.46 -3.12
CA PHE A 291 -3.76 -16.05 -2.06
C PHE A 291 -5.21 -16.44 -2.41
N LEU A 292 -5.78 -15.83 -3.43
CA LEU A 292 -7.08 -16.18 -3.99
C LEU A 292 -6.87 -16.70 -5.42
N PHE A 293 -6.88 -17.99 -5.61
CA PHE A 293 -6.58 -18.60 -6.91
C PHE A 293 -7.32 -19.94 -7.08
N ASP A 294 -7.61 -20.32 -8.31
CA ASP A 294 -8.44 -21.50 -8.59
C ASP A 294 -7.68 -22.83 -8.63
N GLN A 295 -6.39 -22.82 -8.43
CA GLN A 295 -5.59 -24.04 -8.37
C GLN A 295 -5.80 -24.79 -7.05
N GLN A 296 -6.29 -26.05 -7.14
CA GLN A 296 -6.61 -26.89 -5.98
C GLN A 296 -5.89 -28.24 -6.00
N GLY A 297 -5.01 -28.48 -6.99
CA GLY A 297 -4.42 -29.79 -7.26
C GLY A 297 -3.36 -30.27 -6.25
N SER A 298 -2.80 -29.39 -5.44
CA SER A 298 -1.81 -29.74 -4.43
C SER A 298 -1.83 -28.78 -3.25
N LEU A 299 -1.26 -29.20 -2.11
CA LEU A 299 -1.11 -28.32 -0.96
C LEU A 299 -0.26 -27.08 -1.29
N GLU A 300 0.72 -27.21 -2.18
CA GLU A 300 1.66 -26.14 -2.51
C GLU A 300 0.98 -24.96 -3.22
N VAL A 301 -0.05 -25.20 -4.03
CA VAL A 301 -0.83 -24.14 -4.71
C VAL A 301 -2.01 -23.64 -3.87
N ILE A 302 -2.39 -24.37 -2.80
CA ILE A 302 -3.47 -23.99 -1.89
C ILE A 302 -2.93 -23.14 -0.74
N ARG A 303 -1.72 -23.41 -0.26
CA ARG A 303 -1.10 -22.66 0.84
C ARG A 303 -0.29 -21.49 0.34
N SER A 304 -0.36 -20.37 1.05
CA SER A 304 0.45 -19.19 0.76
C SER A 304 0.89 -18.47 2.06
N ALA A 305 1.72 -17.47 1.89
CA ALA A 305 2.16 -16.59 2.96
C ALA A 305 1.61 -15.19 2.70
N ALA A 306 0.81 -14.64 3.61
CA ALA A 306 0.62 -13.21 3.67
C ALA A 306 1.69 -12.62 4.60
N ILE A 307 2.27 -11.49 4.20
CA ILE A 307 3.32 -10.79 4.95
C ILE A 307 2.72 -9.56 5.59
N SER A 308 2.74 -9.53 6.92
CA SER A 308 2.41 -8.33 7.70
C SER A 308 3.65 -7.46 7.81
N ILE A 309 3.51 -6.16 7.55
CA ILE A 309 4.56 -5.17 7.71
C ILE A 309 4.05 -4.08 8.65
N ASP A 310 4.69 -3.93 9.80
CA ASP A 310 4.50 -2.79 10.67
C ASP A 310 5.57 -1.75 10.36
N MET A 311 5.15 -0.59 9.82
CA MET A 311 5.99 0.56 9.52
C MET A 311 5.88 1.58 10.64
N LYS A 312 7.01 2.05 11.17
CA LYS A 312 7.03 3.01 12.27
C LYS A 312 8.14 4.04 12.12
N ALA A 313 7.81 5.31 12.30
CA ALA A 313 8.76 6.41 12.39
C ALA A 313 8.56 7.18 13.70
N THR A 314 9.66 7.46 14.43
CA THR A 314 9.65 8.13 15.74
C THR A 314 10.60 9.33 15.79
N GLU A 315 11.62 9.37 14.93
CA GLU A 315 12.53 10.51 14.80
C GLU A 315 11.98 11.43 13.70
N LEU A 316 11.07 12.35 14.08
CA LEU A 316 10.30 13.17 13.16
C LEU A 316 10.73 14.65 13.23
N ASP A 317 11.06 15.22 12.07
CA ASP A 317 11.13 16.68 11.94
C ASP A 317 9.72 17.28 11.92
N GLU A 318 9.38 18.08 12.92
CA GLU A 318 8.02 18.56 13.17
C GLU A 318 7.41 19.29 11.96
N LYS A 319 8.21 20.10 11.25
CA LYS A 319 7.71 20.85 10.10
C LYS A 319 7.49 19.95 8.89
N SER A 320 8.44 19.04 8.65
CA SER A 320 8.34 18.09 7.53
C SER A 320 7.24 17.08 7.74
N VAL A 321 7.04 16.56 8.97
CA VAL A 321 6.03 15.53 9.22
C VAL A 321 4.62 16.02 8.94
N GLN A 322 4.28 17.24 9.40
CA GLN A 322 2.96 17.82 9.13
C GLN A 322 2.73 17.97 7.62
N ARG A 323 3.76 18.42 6.90
CA ARG A 323 3.66 18.57 5.44
C ARG A 323 3.55 17.24 4.70
N TRP A 324 4.24 16.20 5.17
CA TRP A 324 4.10 14.84 4.64
C TRP A 324 2.67 14.31 4.74
N LEU A 325 1.96 14.57 5.85
CA LEU A 325 0.56 14.15 6.02
C LEU A 325 -0.38 14.92 5.07
N GLU A 326 -0.18 16.22 4.90
CA GLU A 326 -0.95 17.04 3.95
C GLU A 326 -0.76 16.56 2.50
N ILE A 327 0.47 16.22 2.13
CA ILE A 327 0.77 15.63 0.80
C ILE A 327 0.10 14.26 0.67
N GLY A 328 0.12 13.43 1.71
CA GLY A 328 -0.52 12.12 1.71
C GLY A 328 -2.00 12.18 1.40
N GLU A 329 -2.73 13.15 1.98
CA GLU A 329 -4.13 13.40 1.67
C GLU A 329 -4.34 13.83 0.21
N THR A 330 -3.46 14.71 -0.29
CA THR A 330 -3.53 15.16 -1.69
C THR A 330 -3.26 14.01 -2.66
N CYS A 331 -2.28 13.16 -2.36
CA CYS A 331 -1.89 12.02 -3.19
C CYS A 331 -2.98 10.95 -3.31
N SER A 332 -3.87 10.85 -2.32
CA SER A 332 -5.00 9.93 -2.39
C SER A 332 -5.98 10.25 -3.54
N THR A 333 -5.99 11.53 -3.97
CA THR A 333 -6.90 12.03 -5.02
C THR A 333 -6.20 12.33 -6.34
N TYR A 334 -4.92 12.76 -6.28
CA TYR A 334 -4.15 13.26 -7.43
C TYR A 334 -2.80 12.55 -7.53
N GLN A 335 -2.82 11.24 -7.73
CA GLN A 335 -1.64 10.38 -7.75
C GLN A 335 -0.58 10.82 -8.77
N ASP A 336 -1.00 11.21 -9.97
CA ASP A 336 -0.13 11.56 -11.10
C ASP A 336 0.83 12.74 -10.83
N VAL A 337 0.45 13.68 -9.97
CA VAL A 337 1.25 14.88 -9.69
C VAL A 337 2.06 14.81 -8.41
N CYS A 338 1.87 13.75 -7.62
CA CYS A 338 2.45 13.65 -6.28
C CYS A 338 3.96 13.60 -6.25
N LEU A 339 4.59 12.84 -7.13
CA LEU A 339 6.05 12.74 -7.14
C LEU A 339 6.71 14.08 -7.47
N GLU A 340 6.13 14.84 -8.41
CA GLU A 340 6.66 16.19 -8.75
C GLU A 340 6.48 17.15 -7.59
N GLN A 341 5.34 17.13 -6.91
CA GLN A 341 5.10 17.93 -5.72
C GLN A 341 6.12 17.59 -4.62
N ILE A 342 6.30 16.30 -4.30
CA ILE A 342 7.26 15.83 -3.29
C ILE A 342 8.69 16.33 -3.63
N ARG A 343 9.11 16.21 -4.88
CA ARG A 343 10.43 16.67 -5.34
C ARG A 343 10.61 18.19 -5.17
N SER A 344 9.54 18.96 -5.35
CA SER A 344 9.59 20.42 -5.24
C SER A 344 9.65 20.95 -3.80
N GLU A 345 9.17 20.18 -2.84
CA GLU A 345 9.00 20.60 -1.43
C GLU A 345 10.31 20.54 -0.62
N ASN A 346 11.30 19.77 -1.05
CA ASN A 346 12.59 19.59 -0.35
C ASN A 346 12.42 19.25 1.14
N LEU A 347 11.49 18.32 1.44
CA LEU A 347 11.22 17.86 2.80
C LEU A 347 12.30 16.89 3.28
N THR A 348 12.51 16.84 4.59
CA THR A 348 13.30 15.78 5.20
C THR A 348 12.57 14.44 5.01
N PRO A 349 13.17 13.44 4.35
CA PRO A 349 12.57 12.11 4.23
C PRO A 349 12.28 11.51 5.61
N LEU A 350 11.18 10.77 5.70
CA LEU A 350 10.86 10.03 6.93
C LEU A 350 11.66 8.73 6.96
N ASP A 351 12.31 8.47 8.08
CA ASP A 351 13.02 7.21 8.31
C ASP A 351 12.11 6.23 9.05
N PHE A 352 11.85 5.08 8.41
CA PHE A 352 10.95 4.05 8.93
C PHE A 352 11.73 2.81 9.35
N SER A 353 11.43 2.33 10.54
CA SER A 353 11.68 0.94 10.92
C SER A 353 10.58 0.05 10.35
N PHE A 354 10.94 -1.20 10.01
CA PHE A 354 10.03 -2.20 9.44
C PHE A 354 10.10 -3.47 10.27
N GLU A 355 8.98 -3.85 10.87
CA GLU A 355 8.83 -5.14 11.51
C GLU A 355 7.98 -6.05 10.62
N TYR A 356 8.32 -7.36 10.60
CA TYR A 356 7.70 -8.32 9.69
C TYR A 356 7.13 -9.50 10.45
N ASP A 357 5.93 -9.92 10.06
CA ASP A 357 5.37 -11.22 10.48
C ASP A 357 4.74 -11.94 9.28
N VAL A 358 4.51 -13.24 9.43
CA VAL A 358 3.92 -14.09 8.39
C VAL A 358 2.62 -14.71 8.87
N VAL A 359 1.57 -14.52 8.09
CA VAL A 359 0.29 -15.19 8.26
C VAL A 359 0.22 -16.32 7.23
N ALA A 360 0.18 -17.55 7.72
CA ALA A 360 -0.02 -18.71 6.83
C ALA A 360 -1.48 -18.74 6.35
N THR A 361 -1.67 -18.86 5.04
CA THR A 361 -3.00 -18.85 4.43
C THR A 361 -3.32 -20.18 3.76
N ASN A 362 -4.61 -20.47 3.65
CA ASN A 362 -5.16 -21.67 3.03
C ASN A 362 -6.33 -21.24 2.11
N ASN A 363 -6.18 -21.50 0.81
CA ASN A 363 -7.18 -21.18 -0.21
C ASN A 363 -8.03 -22.39 -0.63
N ARG A 364 -8.15 -23.41 0.22
CA ARG A 364 -8.98 -24.57 -0.10
C ARG A 364 -10.45 -24.17 -0.27
N GLY A 365 -11.05 -24.64 -1.36
CA GLY A 365 -12.43 -24.31 -1.73
C GLY A 365 -12.60 -22.89 -2.26
N TYR A 366 -11.51 -22.25 -2.72
CA TYR A 366 -11.53 -20.90 -3.31
C TYR A 366 -11.88 -19.78 -2.34
N GLN A 367 -11.69 -20.01 -1.05
CA GLN A 367 -11.99 -19.04 0.03
C GLN A 367 -10.77 -18.91 0.95
N PRO A 368 -9.87 -17.98 0.66
CA PRO A 368 -8.67 -17.80 1.46
C PRO A 368 -9.00 -17.45 2.90
N HIS A 369 -8.28 -18.07 3.82
CA HIS A 369 -8.39 -17.87 5.25
C HIS A 369 -7.07 -18.16 5.97
N PRO A 370 -6.81 -17.59 7.16
CA PRO A 370 -5.62 -17.90 7.93
C PRO A 370 -5.68 -19.35 8.45
N ASP A 371 -4.57 -20.08 8.35
CA ASP A 371 -4.47 -21.45 8.86
C ASP A 371 -3.20 -21.65 9.68
N LYS A 372 -3.33 -21.55 11.01
CA LYS A 372 -2.23 -21.73 11.95
C LYS A 372 -1.54 -23.10 11.85
N LYS A 373 -2.22 -24.13 11.32
CA LYS A 373 -1.64 -25.46 11.13
C LYS A 373 -0.59 -25.48 10.03
N LEU A 374 -0.70 -24.57 9.06
CA LEU A 374 0.26 -24.42 7.97
C LEU A 374 1.47 -23.55 8.35
N LEU A 375 1.40 -22.74 9.41
CA LEU A 375 2.40 -21.73 9.75
C LEU A 375 3.81 -22.31 9.86
N LYS A 376 4.00 -23.42 10.55
CA LYS A 376 5.31 -24.06 10.69
C LYS A 376 5.91 -24.44 9.32
N GLY A 377 5.10 -25.03 8.44
CA GLY A 377 5.54 -25.43 7.10
C GLY A 377 5.82 -24.24 6.19
N ILE A 378 5.05 -23.16 6.31
CA ILE A 378 5.27 -21.90 5.58
C ILE A 378 6.57 -21.24 6.07
N LYS A 379 6.78 -21.08 7.39
CA LYS A 379 8.03 -20.51 7.94
C LYS A 379 9.26 -21.31 7.52
N GLN A 380 9.17 -22.63 7.49
CA GLN A 380 10.24 -23.49 6.98
C GLN A 380 10.50 -23.27 5.48
N ARG A 381 9.45 -23.18 4.64
CA ARG A 381 9.57 -22.92 3.21
C ARG A 381 10.18 -21.54 2.93
N LEU A 382 9.78 -20.53 3.65
CA LEU A 382 10.33 -19.17 3.59
C LEU A 382 11.78 -19.09 4.11
N ASN A 383 12.24 -20.04 4.92
CA ASN A 383 13.46 -19.90 5.72
C ASN A 383 13.36 -18.70 6.68
N TRP A 384 12.14 -18.44 7.19
CA TRP A 384 11.75 -17.22 7.89
C TRP A 384 12.60 -16.90 9.11
N ASP A 385 12.76 -17.86 10.02
CA ASP A 385 13.46 -17.65 11.29
C ASP A 385 14.93 -17.27 11.10
N ARG A 386 15.57 -17.73 9.99
CA ARG A 386 16.91 -17.31 9.62
C ARG A 386 16.92 -15.88 9.14
N SER A 387 16.04 -15.52 8.22
CA SER A 387 15.98 -14.15 7.69
C SER A 387 15.68 -13.14 8.78
N MET A 388 14.81 -13.45 9.75
CA MET A 388 14.54 -12.57 10.88
C MET A 388 15.78 -12.37 11.79
N LYS A 389 16.63 -13.41 11.96
CA LYS A 389 17.92 -13.26 12.66
C LYS A 389 18.92 -12.44 11.87
N ASP A 390 18.96 -12.65 10.55
CA ASP A 390 19.87 -11.91 9.67
C ASP A 390 19.52 -10.41 9.66
N LEU A 391 18.23 -10.03 9.73
CA LEU A 391 17.78 -8.62 9.87
C LEU A 391 18.29 -7.98 11.16
N GLN A 392 18.21 -8.66 12.30
CA GLN A 392 18.65 -8.15 13.61
C GLN A 392 20.16 -7.83 13.70
N ILE A 393 20.97 -8.27 12.73
CA ILE A 393 22.40 -7.94 12.66
C ILE A 393 22.60 -6.51 12.13
N PHE A 394 21.64 -5.96 11.43
CA PHE A 394 21.70 -4.65 10.79
C PHE A 394 20.95 -3.55 11.55
N ASP A 395 20.08 -3.93 12.52
CA ASP A 395 19.44 -3.02 13.47
C ASP A 395 20.44 -2.61 14.60
#